data_42fe976422aa3535b201aefa8fef1e60
#
_entry.id   42fe976422aa3535b201aefa8fef1e60
#
_cell.length_a   1.000
_cell.length_b   1.000
_cell.length_c   1.000
_cell.angle_alpha   90.00
_cell.angle_beta   90.00
_cell.angle_gamma   90.00
#
_symmetry.space_group_name_H-M   'P 1'
#
loop_
_entity.id
_entity.type
_entity.pdbx_description
1 polymer ?
#
loop_
_entity_poly.entity_id
_entity_poly.type
_entity_poly.pdbx_seq_one_letter_code
_entity_poly.pdbx_strand_id
1 'polypeptide(L)'
;HSFPTRRSSDLMAHKINLWARTKEGNRAHNLVTALLANGVHENLWTTCLAVLRSPFQIDANFGGTAGIAEMLLQSHEGYIHVLPALPDAWKDGSFKGLTARGNFEVSANWKKGQLVQTEILSGQNNICILKYPNIARSVLKDADGATVKYQPIGKDKISFRTKARQTYVATDIPPYKTIAAPQELKADFNGDTVFLQWKSSKDATE
;
A
#
# COMPACT_ATOMS: atom_id res chain seq x y z
N HIS A 1 11.54 -15.88 20.26
CA HIS A 1 12.10 -14.65 20.83
C HIS A 1 11.10 -13.53 20.61
N SER A 2 10.33 -13.19 21.65
CA SER A 2 9.53 -11.97 21.67
C SER A 2 10.51 -10.79 21.70
N PHE A 3 10.51 -9.96 20.67
CA PHE A 3 11.18 -8.67 20.73
C PHE A 3 10.62 -7.90 21.94
N PRO A 4 11.46 -7.30 22.78
CA PRO A 4 10.97 -6.49 23.89
C PRO A 4 10.14 -5.35 23.26
N THR A 5 8.85 -5.42 23.47
CA THR A 5 7.90 -4.36 23.14
C THR A 5 8.13 -3.20 24.12
N ARG A 6 9.22 -2.47 23.96
CA ARG A 6 9.24 -1.10 24.42
C ARG A 6 8.19 -0.39 23.55
N ARG A 7 7.07 -0.11 24.16
CA ARG A 7 5.90 0.53 23.57
C ARG A 7 6.17 2.02 23.41
N SER A 8 7.18 2.36 22.61
CA SER A 8 7.38 3.72 22.19
C SER A 8 6.57 3.91 20.93
N SER A 9 5.68 4.89 20.90
CA SER A 9 4.77 5.14 19.78
C SER A 9 5.52 5.52 18.50
N ASP A 10 6.68 6.15 18.61
CA ASP A 10 7.58 6.44 17.49
C ASP A 10 8.10 5.16 16.83
N LEU A 11 8.52 4.16 17.62
CA LEU A 11 8.95 2.87 17.08
C LEU A 11 7.82 2.10 16.40
N MET A 12 6.58 2.22 16.88
CA MET A 12 5.43 1.64 16.19
C MET A 12 5.20 2.31 14.85
N ALA A 13 5.22 3.64 14.81
CA ALA A 13 5.08 4.42 13.59
C ALA A 13 6.17 4.09 12.55
N HIS A 14 7.42 3.97 13.00
CA HIS A 14 8.53 3.54 12.12
C HIS A 14 8.28 2.14 11.53
N LYS A 15 7.88 1.18 12.37
CA LYS A 15 7.58 -0.19 11.92
C LYS A 15 6.40 -0.27 10.95
N ILE A 16 5.37 0.59 11.09
CA ILE A 16 4.27 0.69 10.13
C ILE A 16 4.83 0.99 8.74
N ASN A 17 5.71 1.99 8.64
CA ASN A 17 6.35 2.36 7.37
C ASN A 17 7.20 1.21 6.79
N LEU A 18 7.95 0.49 7.61
CA LEU A 18 8.75 -0.67 7.16
C LEU A 18 7.85 -1.76 6.59
N TRP A 19 6.78 -2.14 7.30
CA TRP A 19 5.86 -3.16 6.81
C TRP A 19 5.08 -2.72 5.57
N ALA A 20 4.70 -1.44 5.47
CA ALA A 20 4.11 -0.90 4.26
C ALA A 20 5.08 -1.02 3.06
N ARG A 21 6.38 -0.71 3.26
CA ARG A 21 7.42 -0.83 2.23
C ARG A 21 7.69 -2.27 1.80
N THR A 22 7.59 -3.23 2.70
CA THR A 22 7.68 -4.66 2.37
C THR A 22 6.37 -5.25 1.83
N LYS A 23 5.31 -4.41 1.69
CA LYS A 23 4.00 -4.80 1.15
C LYS A 23 3.22 -5.76 2.07
N GLU A 24 3.55 -5.77 3.35
CA GLU A 24 2.94 -6.58 4.40
C GLU A 24 1.77 -5.81 5.07
N GLY A 25 0.69 -5.58 4.30
CA GLY A 25 -0.43 -4.72 4.70
C GLY A 25 -1.08 -5.11 6.03
N ASN A 26 -1.31 -6.39 6.27
CA ASN A 26 -1.91 -6.86 7.52
C ASN A 26 -1.01 -6.59 8.74
N ARG A 27 0.30 -6.75 8.60
CA ARG A 27 1.26 -6.42 9.67
C ARG A 27 1.32 -4.93 9.95
N ALA A 28 1.33 -4.11 8.89
CA ALA A 28 1.26 -2.65 9.02
C ALA A 28 -0.03 -2.24 9.74
N HIS A 29 -1.18 -2.77 9.32
CA HIS A 29 -2.48 -2.49 9.91
C HIS A 29 -2.58 -2.87 11.40
N ASN A 30 -2.03 -4.01 11.80
CA ASN A 30 -2.00 -4.41 13.20
C ASN A 30 -1.22 -3.39 14.06
N LEU A 31 -0.15 -2.82 13.53
CA LEU A 31 0.60 -1.77 14.23
C LEU A 31 -0.13 -0.42 14.22
N VAL A 32 -0.86 -0.07 13.14
CA VAL A 32 -1.74 1.11 13.12
C VAL A 32 -2.78 0.99 14.22
N THR A 33 -3.46 -0.15 14.32
CA THR A 33 -4.46 -0.42 15.37
C THR A 33 -3.85 -0.32 16.76
N ALA A 34 -2.66 -0.90 16.96
CA ALA A 34 -1.95 -0.84 18.24
C ALA A 34 -1.50 0.59 18.59
N LEU A 35 -1.07 1.39 17.61
CA LEU A 35 -0.71 2.79 17.79
C LEU A 35 -1.94 3.61 18.23
N LEU A 36 -3.05 3.46 17.53
CA LEU A 36 -4.30 4.16 17.85
C LEU A 36 -4.85 3.78 19.23
N ALA A 37 -4.78 2.50 19.60
CA ALA A 37 -5.30 2.02 20.86
C ALA A 37 -4.44 2.37 22.09
N ASN A 38 -3.12 2.50 21.90
CA ASN A 38 -2.19 2.59 23.04
C ASN A 38 -1.26 3.82 23.01
N GLY A 39 -1.16 4.50 21.89
CA GLY A 39 -0.21 5.62 21.71
C GLY A 39 -0.86 6.96 21.42
N VAL A 40 -2.17 6.98 21.13
CA VAL A 40 -2.91 8.19 20.75
C VAL A 40 -3.93 8.52 21.83
N HIS A 41 -3.96 9.78 22.27
CA HIS A 41 -4.98 10.32 23.19
C HIS A 41 -6.20 10.84 22.43
N GLU A 42 -7.29 11.16 23.17
CA GLU A 42 -8.55 11.67 22.59
C GLU A 42 -8.37 12.94 21.74
N ASN A 43 -7.36 13.75 22.04
CA ASN A 43 -7.01 14.94 21.27
C ASN A 43 -6.09 14.64 20.06
N LEU A 44 -5.92 13.39 19.72
CA LEU A 44 -5.06 12.85 18.65
C LEU A 44 -3.55 13.06 18.88
N TRP A 45 -3.12 13.49 20.06
CA TRP A 45 -1.72 13.56 20.40
C TRP A 45 -1.14 12.16 20.70
N THR A 46 0.06 11.93 20.23
CA THR A 46 0.82 10.73 20.60
C THR A 46 1.80 11.04 21.72
N THR A 47 2.03 10.06 22.57
CA THR A 47 3.02 10.16 23.66
C THR A 47 3.96 8.97 23.63
N CYS A 48 5.13 9.13 24.24
CA CYS A 48 6.16 8.09 24.29
C CYS A 48 5.66 6.77 24.90
N LEU A 49 4.83 6.88 25.92
CA LEU A 49 4.19 5.76 26.61
C LEU A 49 2.72 6.10 26.85
N ALA A 50 1.85 5.10 26.82
CA ALA A 50 0.43 5.26 27.16
C ALA A 50 0.21 5.51 28.66
N VAL A 51 1.02 6.38 29.27
CA VAL A 51 0.93 6.75 30.70
C VAL A 51 0.73 8.24 30.83
N LEU A 52 -0.06 8.62 31.81
CA LEU A 52 -0.29 10.01 32.19
C LEU A 52 1.05 10.72 32.45
N ARG A 53 1.24 11.90 31.82
CA ARG A 53 2.49 12.71 31.86
C ARG A 53 3.66 12.21 30.99
N SER A 54 3.42 11.30 30.07
CA SER A 54 4.43 10.99 29.07
C SER A 54 4.63 12.16 28.10
N PRO A 55 5.86 12.48 27.66
CA PRO A 55 6.10 13.56 26.73
C PRO A 55 5.42 13.30 25.38
N PHE A 56 4.93 14.37 24.77
CA PHE A 56 4.40 14.36 23.41
C PHE A 56 5.48 13.95 22.42
N GLN A 57 5.12 13.09 21.48
CA GLN A 57 5.99 12.63 20.39
C GLN A 57 5.35 12.86 19.04
N ILE A 58 5.70 13.96 18.40
CA ILE A 58 5.20 14.30 17.05
C ILE A 58 5.61 13.26 16.00
N ASP A 59 6.73 12.58 16.20
CA ASP A 59 7.25 11.52 15.31
C ASP A 59 6.21 10.42 15.08
N ALA A 60 5.48 10.04 16.13
CA ALA A 60 4.45 9.03 16.03
C ALA A 60 3.21 9.50 15.27
N ASN A 61 2.83 10.79 15.39
CA ASN A 61 1.77 11.38 14.61
C ASN A 61 2.12 11.38 13.12
N PHE A 62 3.27 11.92 12.77
CA PHE A 62 3.69 12.00 11.37
C PHE A 62 4.05 10.64 10.80
N GLY A 63 4.76 9.80 11.56
CA GLY A 63 5.13 8.48 11.11
C GLY A 63 3.94 7.54 10.95
N GLY A 64 2.92 7.64 11.81
CA GLY A 64 1.67 6.88 11.68
C GLY A 64 0.90 7.31 10.43
N THR A 65 0.75 8.61 10.21
CA THR A 65 0.09 9.16 9.01
C THR A 65 0.86 8.78 7.73
N ALA A 66 2.18 8.94 7.73
CA ALA A 66 3.02 8.54 6.59
C ALA A 66 2.91 7.03 6.31
N GLY A 67 2.87 6.20 7.36
CA GLY A 67 2.71 4.76 7.22
C GLY A 67 1.39 4.36 6.56
N ILE A 68 0.29 5.00 6.95
CA ILE A 68 -1.02 4.80 6.31
C ILE A 68 -0.97 5.22 4.84
N ALA A 69 -0.36 6.37 4.53
CA ALA A 69 -0.19 6.82 3.15
C ALA A 69 0.65 5.82 2.33
N GLU A 70 1.75 5.29 2.89
CA GLU A 70 2.60 4.28 2.25
C GLU A 70 1.89 2.94 2.04
N MET A 71 0.90 2.59 2.87
CA MET A 71 0.05 1.41 2.62
C MET A 71 -0.84 1.59 1.38
N LEU A 72 -1.25 2.82 1.08
CA LEU A 72 -2.17 3.16 0.01
C LEU A 72 -1.50 3.57 -1.29
N LEU A 73 -0.35 4.26 -1.21
CA LEU A 73 0.37 4.79 -2.37
C LEU A 73 1.87 4.82 -2.14
N GLN A 74 2.63 4.26 -3.08
CA GLN A 74 4.10 4.36 -3.09
C GLN A 74 4.60 4.85 -4.45
N SER A 75 5.67 5.64 -4.45
CA SER A 75 6.28 6.15 -5.70
C SER A 75 7.81 6.21 -5.67
N HIS A 76 8.45 5.47 -4.76
CA HIS A 76 9.91 5.51 -4.58
C HIS A 76 10.69 4.61 -5.53
N GLU A 77 10.03 3.66 -6.20
CA GLU A 77 10.65 2.69 -7.12
C GLU A 77 10.61 3.17 -8.59
N GLY A 78 10.37 4.46 -8.84
CA GLY A 78 10.29 5.02 -10.20
C GLY A 78 8.94 4.81 -10.90
N TYR A 79 7.95 4.30 -10.20
CA TYR A 79 6.57 4.17 -10.65
C TYR A 79 5.59 4.46 -9.51
N ILE A 80 4.36 4.78 -9.85
CA ILE A 80 3.26 4.98 -8.90
C ILE A 80 2.62 3.61 -8.64
N HIS A 81 2.75 3.10 -7.42
CA HIS A 81 2.15 1.84 -7.00
C HIS A 81 0.90 2.13 -6.16
N VAL A 82 -0.26 1.80 -6.70
CA VAL A 82 -1.55 2.01 -6.03
C VAL A 82 -1.87 0.78 -5.18
N LEU A 83 -2.30 1.00 -3.94
CA LEU A 83 -2.66 -0.02 -2.95
C LEU A 83 -1.58 -1.10 -2.73
N PRO A 84 -0.27 -0.73 -2.55
CA PRO A 84 0.81 -1.71 -2.47
C PRO A 84 0.75 -2.60 -1.23
N ALA A 85 0.14 -2.10 -0.14
CA ALA A 85 0.05 -2.79 1.15
C ALA A 85 -1.35 -2.67 1.76
N LEU A 86 -2.39 -2.89 0.94
CA LEU A 86 -3.77 -2.86 1.40
C LEU A 86 -4.02 -4.04 2.36
N PRO A 87 -4.47 -3.80 3.60
CA PRO A 87 -4.79 -4.88 4.52
C PRO A 87 -6.16 -5.50 4.22
N ASP A 88 -6.36 -6.75 4.59
CA ASP A 88 -7.62 -7.46 4.42
C ASP A 88 -8.80 -6.80 5.15
N ALA A 89 -8.50 -6.03 6.22
CA ALA A 89 -9.50 -5.29 6.99
C ALA A 89 -10.12 -4.12 6.19
N TRP A 90 -9.41 -3.57 5.21
CA TRP A 90 -9.88 -2.44 4.39
C TRP A 90 -10.45 -2.94 3.07
N LYS A 91 -11.55 -3.69 3.16
CA LYS A 91 -12.18 -4.30 1.97
C LYS A 91 -12.69 -3.29 0.97
N ASP A 92 -13.29 -2.22 1.45
CA ASP A 92 -13.84 -1.14 0.64
C ASP A 92 -13.29 0.19 1.14
N GLY A 93 -12.99 1.11 0.24
CA GLY A 93 -12.49 2.41 0.62
C GLY A 93 -12.07 3.27 -0.56
N SER A 94 -11.59 4.46 -0.22
CA SER A 94 -11.04 5.42 -1.17
C SER A 94 -10.02 6.32 -0.49
N PHE A 95 -9.13 6.89 -1.28
CA PHE A 95 -8.33 8.05 -0.90
C PHE A 95 -8.34 9.07 -2.03
N LYS A 96 -8.10 10.33 -1.67
CA LYS A 96 -8.07 11.44 -2.63
C LYS A 96 -6.88 12.34 -2.36
N GLY A 97 -6.17 12.71 -3.44
CA GLY A 97 -5.19 13.76 -3.40
C GLY A 97 -3.84 13.38 -2.76
N LEU A 98 -3.46 12.09 -2.73
CA LEU A 98 -2.12 11.72 -2.29
C LEU A 98 -1.08 12.08 -3.35
N THR A 99 -0.02 12.76 -2.93
CA THR A 99 1.05 13.16 -3.84
C THR A 99 2.04 12.03 -4.11
N ALA A 100 2.44 11.92 -5.37
CA ALA A 100 3.46 10.98 -5.83
C ALA A 100 4.61 11.70 -6.53
N ARG A 101 5.78 11.08 -6.56
CA ARG A 101 6.97 11.61 -7.26
C ARG A 101 6.67 11.82 -8.74
N GLY A 102 7.24 12.86 -9.31
CA GLY A 102 6.99 13.28 -10.69
C GLY A 102 5.88 14.32 -10.81
N ASN A 103 5.50 14.94 -9.69
CA ASN A 103 4.45 15.96 -9.62
C ASN A 103 3.09 15.43 -10.04
N PHE A 104 2.74 14.27 -9.47
CA PHE A 104 1.43 13.65 -9.64
C PHE A 104 0.62 13.73 -8.35
N GLU A 105 -0.69 13.93 -8.48
CA GLU A 105 -1.67 13.77 -7.43
C GLU A 105 -2.56 12.58 -7.79
N VAL A 106 -2.74 11.65 -6.86
CA VAL A 106 -3.39 10.37 -7.09
C VAL A 106 -4.59 10.21 -6.19
N SER A 107 -5.69 9.75 -6.77
CA SER A 107 -6.88 9.33 -6.05
C SER A 107 -7.24 7.91 -6.47
N ALA A 108 -7.82 7.13 -5.59
CA ALA A 108 -8.25 5.77 -5.91
C ALA A 108 -9.46 5.36 -5.09
N ASN A 109 -10.26 4.47 -5.65
CA ASN A 109 -11.28 3.75 -4.93
C ASN A 109 -11.16 2.24 -5.17
N TRP A 110 -11.48 1.47 -4.15
CA TRP A 110 -11.44 0.02 -4.21
C TRP A 110 -12.66 -0.60 -3.55
N LYS A 111 -13.00 -1.79 -3.99
CA LYS A 111 -14.11 -2.57 -3.46
C LYS A 111 -13.72 -4.05 -3.39
N LYS A 112 -14.06 -4.71 -2.28
CA LYS A 112 -13.69 -6.11 -1.99
C LYS A 112 -12.17 -6.35 -2.12
N GLY A 113 -11.35 -5.38 -1.68
CA GLY A 113 -9.89 -5.44 -1.78
C GLY A 113 -9.32 -5.25 -3.19
N GLN A 114 -10.15 -4.91 -4.18
CA GLN A 114 -9.74 -4.73 -5.58
C GLN A 114 -9.89 -3.27 -6.02
N LEU A 115 -8.88 -2.74 -6.70
CA LEU A 115 -8.93 -1.40 -7.28
C LEU A 115 -10.03 -1.34 -8.35
N VAL A 116 -10.97 -0.43 -8.17
CA VAL A 116 -12.05 -0.18 -9.14
C VAL A 116 -11.65 0.92 -10.11
N GLN A 117 -11.06 1.98 -9.58
CA GLN A 117 -10.66 3.16 -10.34
C GLN A 117 -9.48 3.84 -9.68
N THR A 118 -8.58 4.38 -10.48
CA THR A 118 -7.58 5.33 -10.02
C THR A 118 -7.52 6.53 -10.95
N GLU A 119 -7.36 7.72 -10.35
CA GLU A 119 -7.27 9.00 -11.03
C GLU A 119 -5.91 9.60 -10.76
N ILE A 120 -5.27 10.11 -11.81
CA ILE A 120 -3.93 10.73 -11.76
C ILE A 120 -4.04 12.13 -12.36
N LEU A 121 -3.89 13.15 -11.52
CA LEU A 121 -3.70 14.53 -11.96
C LEU A 121 -2.21 14.78 -12.15
N SER A 122 -1.81 15.18 -13.34
CA SER A 122 -0.42 15.51 -13.64
C SER A 122 -0.17 17.02 -13.48
N GLY A 123 0.75 17.39 -12.60
CA GLY A 123 1.13 18.79 -12.40
C GLY A 123 2.03 19.35 -13.51
N GLN A 124 2.64 18.49 -14.31
CA GLN A 124 3.54 18.88 -15.42
C GLN A 124 3.53 17.85 -16.55
N ASN A 125 4.10 18.20 -17.70
CA ASN A 125 4.33 17.23 -18.78
C ASN A 125 5.35 16.19 -18.29
N ASN A 126 4.94 14.91 -18.24
CA ASN A 126 5.82 13.85 -17.75
C ASN A 126 5.43 12.48 -18.36
N ILE A 127 6.19 11.46 -18.01
CA ILE A 127 5.83 10.07 -18.22
C ILE A 127 5.32 9.53 -16.89
N CYS A 128 4.09 9.05 -16.86
CA CYS A 128 3.53 8.34 -15.74
C CYS A 128 3.74 6.85 -15.94
N ILE A 129 4.33 6.18 -14.95
CA ILE A 129 4.36 4.73 -14.87
C ILE A 129 3.48 4.32 -13.71
N LEU A 130 2.36 3.66 -14.01
CA LEU A 130 1.37 3.23 -13.03
C LEU A 130 1.46 1.72 -12.84
N LYS A 131 1.47 1.28 -11.58
CA LYS A 131 1.53 -0.13 -11.20
C LYS A 131 0.35 -0.54 -10.35
N TYR A 132 -0.32 -1.60 -10.78
CA TYR A 132 -1.31 -2.37 -10.02
C TYR A 132 -1.51 -3.72 -10.72
N PRO A 133 -1.88 -4.81 -10.03
CA PRO A 133 -2.14 -6.10 -10.67
C PRO A 133 -3.14 -5.98 -11.83
N ASN A 134 -2.81 -6.56 -12.97
CA ASN A 134 -3.60 -6.56 -14.21
C ASN A 134 -3.89 -5.17 -14.82
N ILE A 135 -3.23 -4.09 -14.39
CA ILE A 135 -3.48 -2.73 -14.91
C ILE A 135 -3.25 -2.61 -16.42
N ALA A 136 -2.41 -3.45 -17.00
CA ALA A 136 -2.16 -3.48 -18.44
C ALA A 136 -3.38 -3.91 -19.29
N ARG A 137 -4.49 -4.28 -18.63
CA ARG A 137 -5.75 -4.65 -19.27
C ARG A 137 -6.86 -3.65 -18.96
N SER A 138 -6.55 -2.54 -18.30
CA SER A 138 -7.49 -1.48 -17.96
C SER A 138 -7.79 -0.57 -19.13
N VAL A 139 -8.85 0.21 -19.00
CA VAL A 139 -9.16 1.32 -19.91
C VAL A 139 -8.61 2.60 -19.29
N LEU A 140 -7.77 3.34 -20.02
CA LEU A 140 -7.25 4.63 -19.60
C LEU A 140 -7.91 5.74 -20.43
N LYS A 141 -8.50 6.73 -19.75
CA LYS A 141 -9.15 7.89 -20.36
C LYS A 141 -8.56 9.19 -19.81
N ASP A 142 -8.61 10.25 -20.60
CA ASP A 142 -8.35 11.61 -20.12
C ASP A 142 -9.62 12.27 -19.55
N ALA A 143 -9.49 13.54 -19.14
CA ALA A 143 -10.58 14.31 -18.54
C ALA A 143 -11.79 14.50 -19.50
N ASP A 144 -11.55 14.48 -20.79
CA ASP A 144 -12.56 14.63 -21.82
C ASP A 144 -13.22 13.29 -22.19
N GLY A 145 -12.81 12.20 -21.54
CA GLY A 145 -13.30 10.84 -21.78
C GLY A 145 -12.67 10.15 -22.99
N ALA A 146 -11.70 10.79 -23.66
CA ALA A 146 -10.98 10.19 -24.76
C ALA A 146 -10.03 9.08 -24.28
N THR A 147 -9.96 7.99 -25.05
CA THR A 147 -9.05 6.88 -24.72
C THR A 147 -7.59 7.29 -24.91
N VAL A 148 -6.79 7.10 -23.88
CA VAL A 148 -5.35 7.38 -23.88
C VAL A 148 -4.58 6.10 -24.18
N LYS A 149 -3.71 6.15 -25.18
CA LYS A 149 -2.80 5.04 -25.49
C LYS A 149 -1.70 4.96 -24.44
N TYR A 150 -1.42 3.77 -23.96
CA TYR A 150 -0.32 3.47 -23.06
C TYR A 150 0.51 2.30 -23.56
N GLN A 151 1.73 2.18 -23.06
CA GLN A 151 2.60 1.05 -23.30
C GLN A 151 2.56 0.10 -22.10
N PRO A 152 2.13 -1.15 -22.24
CA PRO A 152 2.23 -2.15 -21.18
C PRO A 152 3.69 -2.48 -20.84
N ILE A 153 3.99 -2.62 -19.56
CA ILE A 153 5.28 -3.11 -19.04
C ILE A 153 4.96 -4.36 -18.21
N GLY A 154 4.95 -5.51 -18.86
CA GLY A 154 4.38 -6.72 -18.29
C GLY A 154 2.86 -6.60 -18.09
N LYS A 155 2.29 -7.38 -17.17
CA LYS A 155 0.83 -7.36 -16.88
C LYS A 155 0.42 -6.32 -15.84
N ASP A 156 1.35 -5.87 -15.01
CA ASP A 156 1.07 -5.12 -13.80
C ASP A 156 1.53 -3.66 -13.85
N LYS A 157 2.06 -3.19 -14.97
CA LYS A 157 2.46 -1.79 -15.17
C LYS A 157 2.05 -1.27 -16.55
N ILE A 158 1.73 0.02 -16.59
CA ILE A 158 1.52 0.78 -17.82
C ILE A 158 2.34 2.06 -17.78
N SER A 159 2.81 2.51 -18.95
CA SER A 159 3.50 3.78 -19.14
C SER A 159 2.77 4.64 -20.15
N PHE A 160 2.53 5.91 -19.84
CA PHE A 160 1.87 6.85 -20.72
C PHE A 160 2.39 8.27 -20.52
N ARG A 161 2.29 9.09 -21.57
CA ARG A 161 2.65 10.50 -21.52
C ARG A 161 1.51 11.32 -20.94
N THR A 162 1.84 12.23 -20.03
CA THR A 162 0.88 13.14 -19.43
C THR A 162 1.14 14.57 -19.86
N LYS A 163 0.09 15.39 -19.87
CA LYS A 163 0.13 16.83 -20.05
C LYS A 163 -0.09 17.53 -18.70
N ALA A 164 0.55 18.67 -18.51
CA ALA A 164 0.38 19.47 -17.31
C ALA A 164 -1.10 19.84 -17.07
N ARG A 165 -1.52 19.74 -15.81
CA ARG A 165 -2.88 20.04 -15.33
C ARG A 165 -3.98 19.18 -15.96
N GLN A 166 -3.63 18.02 -16.51
CA GLN A 166 -4.61 17.08 -17.06
C GLN A 166 -4.76 15.86 -16.16
N THR A 167 -6.00 15.42 -16.04
CA THR A 167 -6.39 14.23 -15.28
C THR A 167 -6.51 13.02 -16.19
N TYR A 168 -6.09 11.87 -15.69
CA TYR A 168 -6.16 10.57 -16.35
C TYR A 168 -6.85 9.58 -15.41
N VAL A 169 -7.77 8.80 -15.94
CA VAL A 169 -8.56 7.84 -15.14
C VAL A 169 -8.40 6.44 -15.72
N ALA A 170 -7.93 5.51 -14.90
CA ALA A 170 -7.90 4.10 -15.24
C ALA A 170 -9.09 3.38 -14.59
N THR A 171 -9.85 2.67 -15.42
CA THR A 171 -11.06 1.90 -15.05
C THR A 171 -11.01 0.50 -15.67
N ASP A 172 -12.02 -0.31 -15.38
CA ASP A 172 -12.19 -1.65 -15.95
C ASP A 172 -10.96 -2.53 -15.71
N ILE A 173 -10.39 -2.40 -14.51
CA ILE A 173 -9.22 -3.15 -14.08
C ILE A 173 -9.66 -4.56 -13.71
N PRO A 174 -9.21 -5.60 -14.43
CA PRO A 174 -9.63 -6.95 -14.14
C PRO A 174 -9.16 -7.40 -12.75
N PRO A 175 -10.02 -8.09 -11.98
CA PRO A 175 -9.64 -8.59 -10.67
C PRO A 175 -8.46 -9.57 -10.76
N TYR A 176 -7.68 -9.63 -9.71
CA TYR A 176 -6.62 -10.63 -9.57
C TYR A 176 -6.97 -11.58 -8.42
N LYS A 177 -6.57 -12.84 -8.59
CA LYS A 177 -6.65 -13.80 -7.48
C LYS A 177 -5.45 -13.57 -6.55
N THR A 178 -5.71 -13.31 -5.31
CA THR A 178 -4.69 -13.44 -4.25
C THR A 178 -4.53 -14.93 -3.97
N ILE A 179 -3.36 -15.48 -4.30
CA ILE A 179 -3.05 -16.84 -3.86
C ILE A 179 -2.83 -16.75 -2.36
N ALA A 180 -3.63 -17.47 -1.60
CA ALA A 180 -3.44 -17.56 -0.16
C ALA A 180 -2.04 -18.10 0.15
N ALA A 181 -1.39 -17.54 1.17
CA ALA A 181 -0.09 -18.04 1.61
C ALA A 181 -0.17 -19.56 1.90
N PRO A 182 0.90 -20.33 1.61
CA PRO A 182 0.94 -21.74 1.92
C PRO A 182 0.60 -21.94 3.40
N GLN A 183 -0.32 -22.85 3.68
CA GLN A 183 -0.65 -23.22 5.06
C GLN A 183 0.28 -24.30 5.57
N GLU A 184 0.48 -24.36 6.87
CA GLU A 184 1.29 -25.39 7.53
C GLU A 184 2.74 -25.48 6.99
N LEU A 185 3.37 -24.31 6.73
CA LEU A 185 4.77 -24.26 6.38
C LEU A 185 5.62 -24.83 7.53
N LYS A 186 6.27 -25.96 7.28
CA LYS A 186 7.26 -26.56 8.16
C LYS A 186 8.64 -26.45 7.53
N ALA A 187 9.61 -26.08 8.33
CA ALA A 187 11.00 -26.06 7.94
C ALA A 187 11.76 -27.04 8.84
N ASP A 188 12.31 -28.09 8.25
CA ASP A 188 13.20 -29.03 8.93
C ASP A 188 14.62 -28.76 8.47
N PHE A 189 15.55 -28.72 9.42
CA PHE A 189 16.96 -28.49 9.16
C PHE A 189 17.74 -29.76 9.46
N ASN A 190 18.49 -30.22 8.46
CA ASN A 190 19.39 -31.35 8.62
C ASN A 190 20.81 -30.93 8.19
N GLY A 191 21.57 -30.36 9.14
CA GLY A 191 22.95 -29.91 8.90
C GLY A 191 23.03 -28.80 7.85
N ASP A 192 23.30 -29.14 6.60
CA ASP A 192 23.52 -28.18 5.51
C ASP A 192 22.30 -27.96 4.61
N THR A 193 21.21 -28.66 4.87
CA THR A 193 20.01 -28.64 4.00
C THR A 193 18.76 -28.25 4.78
N VAL A 194 17.99 -27.30 4.22
CA VAL A 194 16.67 -26.92 4.72
C VAL A 194 15.61 -27.60 3.88
N PHE A 195 14.78 -28.43 4.50
CA PHE A 195 13.60 -29.00 3.86
C PHE A 195 12.39 -28.18 4.20
N LEU A 196 11.68 -27.71 3.17
CA LEU A 196 10.43 -26.96 3.32
C LEU A 196 9.28 -27.89 2.89
N GLN A 197 8.32 -28.06 3.80
CA GLN A 197 7.04 -28.71 3.52
C GLN A 197 5.92 -27.71 3.75
N TRP A 198 4.96 -27.69 2.84
CA TRP A 198 3.76 -26.86 2.98
C TRP A 198 2.56 -27.59 2.39
N LYS A 199 1.38 -27.21 2.89
CA LYS A 199 0.12 -27.63 2.28
C LYS A 199 -0.26 -26.57 1.24
N SER A 200 -0.46 -26.97 -0.02
CA SER A 200 -0.92 -26.06 -1.05
C SER A 200 -2.27 -25.46 -0.65
N SER A 201 -2.44 -24.16 -0.87
CA SER A 201 -3.77 -23.57 -0.78
C SER A 201 -4.69 -24.18 -1.85
N LYS A 202 -5.97 -24.32 -1.58
CA LYS A 202 -6.95 -24.89 -2.52
C LYS A 202 -7.02 -24.15 -3.88
N ASP A 203 -6.42 -22.96 -3.97
CA ASP A 203 -6.39 -22.09 -5.16
C ASP A 203 -5.05 -22.11 -5.90
N ALA A 204 -4.12 -23.00 -5.53
CA ALA A 204 -2.78 -23.06 -6.14
C ALA A 204 -2.70 -23.98 -7.39
N THR A 205 -3.83 -24.49 -7.86
CA THR A 205 -3.91 -25.28 -9.08
C THR A 205 -4.54 -24.44 -10.19
N GLU A 206 -3.72 -23.58 -10.82
CA GLU A 206 -3.78 -23.19 -12.26
C GLU A 206 -2.54 -22.40 -12.64
#